data_cd39a94816fac5ace27488ca27fb2151
#
_entry.id   cd39a94816fac5ace27488ca27fb2151
#
_cell.length_a   1.000
_cell.length_b   1.000
_cell.length_c   1.000
_cell.angle_alpha   90.00
_cell.angle_beta   90.00
_cell.angle_gamma   90.00
#
_symmetry.space_group_name_H-M   'P 1'
#
loop_
_entity.id
_entity.type
_entity.pdbx_description
1 polymer ?
#
loop_
_entity_poly.entity_id
_entity_poly.type
_entity_poly.pdbx_seq_one_letter_code
_entity_poly.pdbx_strand_id
1 'polypeptide(L)'
;DSKREEADEVIKELVAKGEEISDLKKQLEEEDDDLLKQIAQKEKEYNTAKHQEWLAYMATYTTVPPATTASSGTGVNGSTNNGASIPSSGGNWLRPCSYTYMSSPFGFRQSPTSGASTYHQGVDLAAPAKTPIYASRAGVVTSNTYSGTAGFYVTINHGDGFSSIYMHMEAAGCVSAGQAVSAGQLIGYVGKSGIATGYHLHFGIAYNGAYVNPCAYVSL
;
A
#
# COMPACT_ATOMS: atom_id res chain seq x y z
N ASP A 1 27.01 17.97 -62.25
CA ASP A 1 26.16 19.00 -61.65
C ASP A 1 24.80 18.38 -61.19
N SER A 2 24.08 17.62 -62.05
CA SER A 2 22.75 17.01 -61.73
C SER A 2 22.72 16.20 -60.42
N LYS A 3 23.73 15.34 -60.17
CA LYS A 3 23.78 14.53 -58.90
C LYS A 3 24.04 15.35 -57.67
N ARG A 4 24.65 16.50 -57.79
CA ARG A 4 24.85 17.46 -56.68
C ARG A 4 23.56 18.17 -56.32
N GLU A 5 22.83 18.59 -57.35
CA GLU A 5 21.54 19.26 -57.17
C GLU A 5 20.50 18.32 -56.51
N GLU A 6 20.45 17.03 -56.98
CA GLU A 6 19.63 16.00 -56.32
C GLU A 6 19.99 15.76 -54.84
N ALA A 7 21.31 15.72 -54.52
CA ALA A 7 21.75 15.54 -53.17
C ALA A 7 21.41 16.75 -52.27
N ASP A 8 21.54 17.98 -52.76
CA ASP A 8 21.21 19.19 -52.06
C ASP A 8 19.68 19.28 -51.77
N GLU A 9 18.85 18.82 -52.70
CA GLU A 9 17.41 18.78 -52.51
C GLU A 9 16.99 17.76 -51.43
N VAL A 10 17.59 16.56 -51.43
CA VAL A 10 17.36 15.53 -50.39
C VAL A 10 17.85 16.01 -49.01
N ILE A 11 18.98 16.71 -48.93
CA ILE A 11 19.44 17.29 -47.68
C ILE A 11 18.47 18.33 -47.15
N LYS A 12 17.94 19.18 -48.01
CA LYS A 12 16.94 20.21 -47.65
C LYS A 12 15.65 19.58 -47.15
N GLU A 13 15.19 18.51 -47.79
CA GLU A 13 13.98 17.76 -47.33
C GLU A 13 14.24 17.07 -45.96
N LEU A 14 15.40 16.49 -45.74
CA LEU A 14 15.76 15.87 -44.47
C LEU A 14 15.85 16.88 -43.31
N VAL A 15 16.37 18.09 -43.58
CA VAL A 15 16.41 19.18 -42.59
C VAL A 15 14.99 19.61 -42.22
N ALA A 16 14.11 19.83 -43.21
CA ALA A 16 12.73 20.22 -42.96
C ALA A 16 11.96 19.15 -42.16
N LYS A 17 12.15 17.86 -42.47
CA LYS A 17 11.58 16.76 -41.66
C LYS A 17 12.16 16.70 -40.26
N GLY A 18 13.43 17.03 -40.07
CA GLY A 18 14.07 17.13 -38.74
C GLY A 18 13.44 18.21 -37.88
N GLU A 19 13.14 19.39 -38.46
CA GLU A 19 12.42 20.45 -37.77
C GLU A 19 10.99 20.06 -37.38
N GLU A 20 10.25 19.43 -38.32
CA GLU A 20 8.89 18.91 -38.05
C GLU A 20 8.87 17.89 -36.92
N ILE A 21 9.81 16.94 -36.88
CA ILE A 21 9.97 15.96 -35.79
C ILE A 21 10.27 16.65 -34.47
N SER A 22 11.09 17.70 -34.47
CA SER A 22 11.41 18.46 -33.26
C SER A 22 10.17 19.18 -32.69
N ASP A 23 9.36 19.74 -33.58
CA ASP A 23 8.12 20.42 -33.15
C ASP A 23 7.08 19.44 -32.61
N LEU A 24 6.90 18.29 -33.28
CA LEU A 24 6.02 17.22 -32.81
C LEU A 24 6.47 16.67 -31.45
N LYS A 25 7.76 16.52 -31.24
CA LYS A 25 8.32 16.08 -29.96
C LYS A 25 8.01 17.08 -28.84
N LYS A 26 8.15 18.37 -29.13
CA LYS A 26 7.84 19.43 -28.16
C LYS A 26 6.34 19.46 -27.82
N GLN A 27 5.46 19.29 -28.82
CA GLN A 27 4.02 19.19 -28.59
C GLN A 27 3.67 17.99 -27.73
N LEU A 28 4.29 16.84 -27.97
CA LEU A 28 4.08 15.63 -27.16
C LEU A 28 4.53 15.80 -25.71
N GLU A 29 5.67 16.47 -25.48
CA GLU A 29 6.16 16.79 -24.15
C GLU A 29 5.19 17.75 -23.41
N GLU A 30 4.61 18.74 -24.11
CA GLU A 30 3.61 19.64 -23.53
C GLU A 30 2.29 18.93 -23.19
N GLU A 31 1.83 17.98 -24.05
CA GLU A 31 0.64 17.14 -23.80
C GLU A 31 0.85 16.20 -22.60
N ASP A 32 2.03 15.58 -22.49
CA ASP A 32 2.39 14.72 -21.35
C ASP A 32 2.40 15.50 -20.04
N ASP A 33 2.96 16.72 -20.03
CA ASP A 33 2.96 17.60 -18.85
C ASP A 33 1.54 18.01 -18.42
N ASP A 34 0.65 18.29 -19.37
CA ASP A 34 -0.73 18.64 -19.07
C ASP A 34 -1.52 17.43 -18.55
N LEU A 35 -1.29 16.26 -19.14
CA LEU A 35 -1.89 15.00 -18.67
C LEU A 35 -1.44 14.66 -17.25
N LEU A 36 -0.15 14.84 -16.91
CA LEU A 36 0.37 14.65 -15.55
C LEU A 36 -0.29 15.59 -14.55
N LYS A 37 -0.52 16.85 -14.93
CA LYS A 37 -1.26 17.82 -14.08
C LYS A 37 -2.72 17.41 -13.87
N GLN A 38 -3.38 16.91 -14.92
CA GLN A 38 -4.76 16.44 -14.81
C GLN A 38 -4.84 15.21 -13.91
N ILE A 39 -3.91 14.26 -14.01
CA ILE A 39 -3.82 13.09 -13.13
C ILE A 39 -3.64 13.53 -11.68
N ALA A 40 -2.70 14.42 -11.40
CA ALA A 40 -2.45 14.93 -10.05
C ALA A 40 -3.68 15.66 -9.46
N GLN A 41 -4.40 16.41 -10.29
CA GLN A 41 -5.64 17.06 -9.87
C GLN A 41 -6.75 16.05 -9.55
N LYS A 42 -6.92 15.03 -10.39
CA LYS A 42 -7.90 13.95 -10.16
C LYS A 42 -7.58 13.12 -8.93
N GLU A 43 -6.30 12.80 -8.69
CA GLU A 43 -5.86 12.15 -7.45
C GLU A 43 -6.19 13.01 -6.22
N LYS A 44 -5.96 14.32 -6.28
CA LYS A 44 -6.28 15.24 -5.19
C LYS A 44 -7.79 15.28 -4.91
N GLU A 45 -8.62 15.34 -5.95
CA GLU A 45 -10.07 15.31 -5.84
C GLU A 45 -10.56 14.00 -5.21
N TYR A 46 -10.05 12.85 -5.70
CA TYR A 46 -10.36 11.52 -5.16
C TYR A 46 -9.97 11.40 -3.68
N ASN A 47 -8.75 11.79 -3.34
CA ASN A 47 -8.24 11.72 -1.97
C ASN A 47 -9.02 12.65 -1.04
N THR A 48 -9.44 13.84 -1.52
CA THR A 48 -10.28 14.75 -0.75
C THR A 48 -11.66 14.14 -0.49
N ALA A 49 -12.29 13.56 -1.50
CA ALA A 49 -13.58 12.88 -1.36
C ALA A 49 -13.48 11.69 -0.39
N LYS A 50 -12.43 10.87 -0.50
CA LYS A 50 -12.16 9.75 0.42
C LYS A 50 -11.89 10.21 1.84
N HIS A 51 -11.21 11.33 2.02
CA HIS A 51 -10.99 11.91 3.35
C HIS A 51 -12.31 12.38 3.99
N GLN A 52 -13.19 13.01 3.22
CA GLN A 52 -14.51 13.42 3.72
C GLN A 52 -15.38 12.20 4.07
N GLU A 53 -15.36 11.16 3.25
CA GLU A 53 -16.02 9.89 3.51
C GLU A 53 -15.49 9.23 4.81
N TRP A 54 -14.17 9.25 5.00
CA TRP A 54 -13.52 8.77 6.22
C TRP A 54 -13.89 9.61 7.45
N LEU A 55 -13.91 10.94 7.35
CA LEU A 55 -14.32 11.82 8.45
C LEU A 55 -15.80 11.59 8.84
N ALA A 56 -16.69 11.42 7.85
CA ALA A 56 -18.08 11.09 8.08
C ALA A 56 -18.22 9.73 8.79
N TYR A 57 -17.45 8.72 8.35
CA TYR A 57 -17.41 7.40 8.99
C TYR A 57 -16.90 7.49 10.43
N MET A 58 -15.80 8.21 10.69
CA MET A 58 -15.24 8.39 12.02
C MET A 58 -16.19 9.16 12.94
N ALA A 59 -16.97 10.12 12.44
CA ALA A 59 -18.00 10.82 13.21
C ALA A 59 -19.12 9.88 13.70
N THR A 60 -19.47 8.86 12.92
CA THR A 60 -20.42 7.83 13.36
C THR A 60 -19.80 6.87 14.39
N TYR A 61 -18.48 6.75 14.42
CA TYR A 61 -17.71 5.82 15.26
C TYR A 61 -17.55 6.29 16.71
N THR A 62 -17.54 7.60 16.96
CA THR A 62 -17.41 8.16 18.32
C THR A 62 -18.65 7.88 19.19
N THR A 63 -19.69 7.29 18.63
CA THR A 63 -20.93 6.93 19.36
C THR A 63 -20.99 5.47 19.84
N VAL A 64 -19.96 4.64 19.54
CA VAL A 64 -19.89 3.26 20.05
C VAL A 64 -19.17 3.27 21.41
N PRO A 65 -19.84 2.87 22.51
CA PRO A 65 -19.21 2.82 23.83
C PRO A 65 -18.04 1.83 23.83
N PRO A 66 -16.96 2.08 24.61
CA PRO A 66 -15.84 1.15 24.71
C PRO A 66 -16.36 -0.21 25.18
N ALA A 67 -15.92 -1.27 24.50
CA ALA A 67 -16.29 -2.63 24.83
C ALA A 67 -16.01 -2.89 26.31
N THR A 68 -17.06 -3.16 27.07
CA THR A 68 -16.97 -3.60 28.45
C THR A 68 -16.13 -4.86 28.52
N THR A 69 -15.11 -4.85 29.34
CA THR A 69 -14.29 -6.01 29.69
C THR A 69 -15.17 -7.16 30.16
N ALA A 70 -15.40 -8.16 29.32
CA ALA A 70 -16.06 -9.39 29.71
C ALA A 70 -15.02 -10.35 30.29
N SER A 71 -15.25 -10.65 31.56
CA SER A 71 -14.58 -11.60 32.42
C SER A 71 -14.46 -13.00 31.82
N SER A 72 -13.36 -13.67 32.14
CA SER A 72 -13.03 -15.07 31.95
C SER A 72 -14.20 -16.05 32.11
N GLY A 73 -14.38 -16.91 31.10
CA GLY A 73 -15.26 -18.10 31.19
C GLY A 73 -14.61 -19.26 30.45
N THR A 74 -14.11 -20.22 31.20
CA THR A 74 -13.66 -21.54 30.73
C THR A 74 -14.82 -22.37 30.20
N GLY A 75 -14.70 -22.96 29.00
CA GLY A 75 -15.67 -23.90 28.49
C GLY A 75 -15.18 -24.65 27.26
N VAL A 76 -14.62 -25.84 27.45
CA VAL A 76 -14.36 -26.85 26.41
C VAL A 76 -15.66 -27.43 25.90
N ASN A 77 -15.88 -27.48 24.58
CA ASN A 77 -16.37 -28.70 23.92
C ASN A 77 -16.22 -28.60 22.40
N GLY A 78 -15.78 -29.73 21.82
CA GLY A 78 -15.41 -29.88 20.42
C GLY A 78 -16.61 -29.98 19.49
N SER A 79 -16.42 -29.57 18.27
CA SER A 79 -17.05 -30.16 17.10
C SER A 79 -16.19 -29.88 15.85
N THR A 80 -15.91 -30.93 15.13
CA THR A 80 -15.15 -30.99 13.90
C THR A 80 -15.93 -30.36 12.76
N ASN A 81 -15.45 -29.21 12.25
CA ASN A 81 -15.77 -28.77 10.90
C ASN A 81 -14.50 -28.14 10.30
N ASN A 82 -14.09 -28.64 9.11
CA ASN A 82 -12.96 -28.17 8.31
C ASN A 82 -13.20 -26.77 7.70
N GLY A 83 -13.39 -25.78 8.54
CA GLY A 83 -13.27 -24.38 8.23
C GLY A 83 -12.21 -23.82 9.18
N ALA A 84 -11.20 -23.12 8.66
CA ALA A 84 -10.20 -22.48 9.50
C ALA A 84 -10.91 -21.57 10.51
N SER A 85 -10.99 -22.00 11.76
CA SER A 85 -11.58 -21.20 12.85
C SER A 85 -10.71 -19.97 13.03
N ILE A 86 -11.30 -18.78 12.85
CA ILE A 86 -10.63 -17.53 13.17
C ILE A 86 -10.35 -17.53 14.68
N PRO A 87 -9.08 -17.45 15.11
CA PRO A 87 -8.78 -17.39 16.54
C PRO A 87 -9.47 -16.15 17.11
N SER A 88 -10.20 -16.31 18.23
CA SER A 88 -10.90 -15.21 18.90
C SER A 88 -9.95 -14.03 19.14
N SER A 89 -10.23 -12.90 18.52
CA SER A 89 -9.29 -11.81 18.30
C SER A 89 -9.32 -10.72 19.37
N GLY A 90 -9.44 -11.09 20.62
CA GLY A 90 -9.37 -10.19 21.77
C GLY A 90 -7.93 -9.82 22.21
N GLY A 91 -6.94 -9.78 21.31
CA GLY A 91 -5.54 -9.54 21.66
C GLY A 91 -5.04 -8.13 21.32
N ASN A 92 -4.04 -7.66 22.09
CA ASN A 92 -3.31 -6.44 21.77
C ASN A 92 -2.60 -6.56 20.42
N TRP A 93 -2.54 -5.44 19.67
CA TRP A 93 -1.77 -5.34 18.46
C TRP A 93 -0.27 -5.34 18.79
N LEU A 94 0.50 -6.15 18.07
CA LEU A 94 1.95 -6.23 18.19
C LEU A 94 2.62 -5.41 17.08
N ARG A 95 3.79 -4.88 17.37
CA ARG A 95 4.66 -4.23 16.38
C ARG A 95 5.02 -5.23 15.28
N PRO A 96 4.81 -4.87 13.97
CA PRO A 96 4.99 -5.83 12.88
C PRO A 96 6.45 -6.16 12.56
N CYS A 97 7.37 -5.26 12.84
CA CYS A 97 8.82 -5.49 12.65
C CYS A 97 9.65 -4.55 13.52
N SER A 98 10.93 -4.86 13.68
CA SER A 98 11.90 -3.88 14.14
C SER A 98 12.15 -2.85 13.03
N TYR A 99 12.26 -1.57 13.37
CA TYR A 99 12.51 -0.50 12.41
C TYR A 99 13.39 0.59 13.05
N THR A 100 14.01 1.41 12.20
CA THR A 100 14.90 2.49 12.64
C THR A 100 14.12 3.76 12.95
N TYR A 101 13.20 4.14 12.06
CA TYR A 101 12.31 5.29 12.20
C TYR A 101 11.09 5.13 11.30
N MET A 102 10.02 5.86 11.60
CA MET A 102 8.85 5.98 10.72
C MET A 102 9.16 7.00 9.63
N SER A 103 9.33 6.54 8.39
CA SER A 103 9.69 7.40 7.26
C SER A 103 8.48 8.14 6.67
N SER A 104 7.26 7.63 6.87
CA SER A 104 6.04 8.29 6.44
C SER A 104 4.86 7.92 7.35
N PRO A 105 4.17 8.92 7.93
CA PRO A 105 2.97 8.69 8.73
C PRO A 105 1.74 8.41 7.85
N PHE A 106 0.68 7.94 8.50
CA PHE A 106 -0.65 7.80 7.92
C PHE A 106 -1.27 9.15 7.56
N GLY A 107 -2.01 9.23 6.46
CA GLY A 107 -2.79 10.38 6.06
C GLY A 107 -2.21 11.14 4.86
N PHE A 108 -2.58 12.40 4.70
CA PHE A 108 -2.14 13.22 3.58
C PHE A 108 -0.65 13.53 3.65
N ARG A 109 0.03 13.32 2.53
CA ARG A 109 1.46 13.62 2.36
C ARG A 109 1.75 14.09 0.93
N GLN A 110 2.89 14.72 0.73
CA GLN A 110 3.43 14.88 -0.62
C GLN A 110 3.82 13.50 -1.15
N SER A 111 3.49 13.22 -2.42
CA SER A 111 3.87 11.93 -3.05
C SER A 111 5.39 11.77 -3.03
N PRO A 112 5.92 10.70 -2.44
CA PRO A 112 7.37 10.51 -2.33
C PRO A 112 8.04 10.12 -3.65
N THR A 113 7.28 9.64 -4.63
CA THR A 113 7.76 9.26 -5.96
C THR A 113 6.57 9.14 -6.93
N SER A 114 6.84 9.16 -8.22
CA SER A 114 5.81 8.94 -9.25
C SER A 114 5.06 7.63 -9.02
N GLY A 115 3.74 7.66 -9.09
CA GLY A 115 2.85 6.52 -8.85
C GLY A 115 2.55 6.20 -7.38
N ALA A 116 3.17 6.89 -6.43
CA ALA A 116 2.82 6.78 -5.01
C ALA A 116 1.68 7.74 -4.65
N SER A 117 0.74 7.28 -3.81
CA SER A 117 -0.42 8.06 -3.39
C SER A 117 -0.06 9.24 -2.51
N THR A 118 -0.79 10.34 -2.65
CA THR A 118 -0.77 11.51 -1.75
C THR A 118 -1.59 11.28 -0.47
N TYR A 119 -2.42 10.25 -0.41
CA TYR A 119 -3.08 9.78 0.81
C TYR A 119 -2.51 8.42 1.22
N HIS A 120 -1.73 8.42 2.31
CA HIS A 120 -1.04 7.25 2.81
C HIS A 120 -1.95 6.39 3.66
N GLN A 121 -2.27 5.19 3.20
CA GLN A 121 -3.23 4.26 3.82
C GLN A 121 -2.59 3.36 4.89
N GLY A 122 -1.43 3.76 5.40
CA GLY A 122 -0.67 3.05 6.42
C GLY A 122 0.43 3.92 6.98
N VAL A 123 1.44 3.30 7.55
CA VAL A 123 2.69 3.92 7.97
C VAL A 123 3.85 3.19 7.30
N ASP A 124 4.91 3.94 6.94
CA ASP A 124 6.12 3.36 6.39
C ASP A 124 7.19 3.27 7.48
N LEU A 125 7.61 2.07 7.80
CA LEU A 125 8.59 1.74 8.83
C LEU A 125 9.92 1.41 8.16
N ALA A 126 10.86 2.36 8.15
CA ALA A 126 12.19 2.19 7.56
C ALA A 126 12.98 1.13 8.34
N ALA A 127 13.38 0.07 7.65
CA ALA A 127 14.08 -1.06 8.24
C ALA A 127 15.07 -1.66 7.23
N PRO A 128 16.16 -2.29 7.66
CA PRO A 128 17.08 -3.00 6.78
C PRO A 128 16.38 -4.07 5.93
N ALA A 129 16.94 -4.34 4.75
CA ALA A 129 16.50 -5.47 3.93
C ALA A 129 16.48 -6.76 4.74
N LYS A 130 15.47 -7.60 4.48
CA LYS A 130 15.30 -8.90 5.15
C LYS A 130 15.04 -8.83 6.66
N THR A 131 14.70 -7.66 7.21
CA THR A 131 14.16 -7.58 8.59
C THR A 131 12.90 -8.44 8.68
N PRO A 132 12.76 -9.33 9.67
CA PRO A 132 11.58 -10.16 9.83
C PRO A 132 10.31 -9.34 10.03
N ILE A 133 9.23 -9.75 9.36
CA ILE A 133 7.88 -9.19 9.51
C ILE A 133 7.02 -10.22 10.21
N TYR A 134 6.30 -9.79 11.23
CA TYR A 134 5.44 -10.62 12.05
C TYR A 134 3.98 -10.17 11.93
N ALA A 135 3.05 -11.11 12.04
CA ALA A 135 1.63 -10.80 12.12
C ALA A 135 1.36 -9.98 13.39
N SER A 136 0.87 -8.76 13.22
CA SER A 136 0.58 -7.86 14.35
C SER A 136 -0.55 -8.39 15.25
N ARG A 137 -1.37 -9.28 14.72
CA ARG A 137 -2.50 -9.88 15.43
C ARG A 137 -2.84 -11.25 14.83
N ALA A 138 -3.44 -12.13 15.62
CA ALA A 138 -3.93 -13.42 15.13
C ALA A 138 -5.06 -13.24 14.10
N GLY A 139 -5.11 -14.12 13.09
CA GLY A 139 -6.14 -14.05 12.05
C GLY A 139 -5.93 -15.08 10.95
N VAL A 140 -6.59 -14.86 9.82
CA VAL A 140 -6.46 -15.70 8.62
C VAL A 140 -5.88 -14.86 7.48
N VAL A 141 -4.87 -15.36 6.82
CA VAL A 141 -4.26 -14.74 5.64
C VAL A 141 -5.28 -14.71 4.51
N THR A 142 -5.63 -13.53 4.02
CA THR A 142 -6.57 -13.37 2.90
C THR A 142 -5.85 -13.19 1.58
N SER A 143 -4.63 -12.66 1.60
CA SER A 143 -3.79 -12.47 0.41
C SER A 143 -2.33 -12.70 0.73
N ASN A 144 -1.62 -13.36 -0.18
CA ASN A 144 -0.16 -13.41 -0.27
C ASN A 144 0.17 -13.42 -1.76
N THR A 145 0.44 -12.24 -2.32
CA THR A 145 0.55 -12.05 -3.77
C THR A 145 1.42 -10.82 -4.10
N TYR A 146 1.45 -10.43 -5.37
CA TYR A 146 2.21 -9.30 -5.88
C TYR A 146 1.30 -8.33 -6.64
N SER A 147 1.55 -7.03 -6.48
CA SER A 147 1.02 -5.98 -7.36
C SER A 147 2.12 -4.98 -7.73
N GLY A 148 1.95 -4.28 -8.87
CA GLY A 148 2.94 -3.29 -9.32
C GLY A 148 3.17 -2.17 -8.30
N THR A 149 2.15 -1.77 -7.56
CA THR A 149 2.21 -0.70 -6.55
C THR A 149 2.69 -1.22 -5.20
N ALA A 150 2.01 -2.21 -4.63
CA ALA A 150 2.30 -2.75 -3.29
C ALA A 150 3.55 -3.66 -3.24
N GLY A 151 4.04 -4.12 -4.41
CA GLY A 151 5.05 -5.16 -4.46
C GLY A 151 4.50 -6.50 -3.96
N PHE A 152 5.33 -7.31 -3.34
CA PHE A 152 4.88 -8.47 -2.58
C PHE A 152 4.21 -8.01 -1.30
N TYR A 153 3.02 -8.54 -1.04
CA TYR A 153 2.24 -8.16 0.14
C TYR A 153 1.44 -9.32 0.73
N VAL A 154 1.19 -9.20 2.03
CA VAL A 154 0.33 -10.10 2.81
C VAL A 154 -0.79 -9.28 3.42
N THR A 155 -2.02 -9.82 3.42
CA THR A 155 -3.16 -9.27 4.14
C THR A 155 -3.72 -10.33 5.08
N ILE A 156 -4.04 -9.94 6.32
CA ILE A 156 -4.57 -10.82 7.36
C ILE A 156 -5.91 -10.25 7.84
N ASN A 157 -6.97 -11.05 7.81
CA ASN A 157 -8.26 -10.76 8.40
C ASN A 157 -8.30 -11.27 9.85
N HIS A 158 -8.68 -10.41 10.78
CA HIS A 158 -8.69 -10.70 12.21
C HIS A 158 -10.07 -11.11 12.75
N GLY A 159 -11.11 -11.14 11.91
CA GLY A 159 -12.44 -11.70 12.23
C GLY A 159 -13.42 -10.77 12.95
N ASP A 160 -12.97 -9.59 13.37
CA ASP A 160 -13.77 -8.58 14.09
C ASP A 160 -13.90 -7.26 13.30
N GLY A 161 -13.85 -7.36 11.97
CA GLY A 161 -13.86 -6.22 11.05
C GLY A 161 -12.49 -5.63 10.78
N PHE A 162 -11.46 -6.01 11.53
CA PHE A 162 -10.09 -5.55 11.29
C PHE A 162 -9.35 -6.43 10.30
N SER A 163 -8.50 -5.78 9.50
CA SER A 163 -7.47 -6.42 8.68
C SER A 163 -6.15 -5.66 8.82
N SER A 164 -5.03 -6.38 8.73
CA SER A 164 -3.69 -5.79 8.61
C SER A 164 -3.08 -6.10 7.26
N ILE A 165 -2.32 -5.14 6.75
CA ILE A 165 -1.73 -5.15 5.41
C ILE A 165 -0.24 -4.88 5.53
N TYR A 166 0.59 -5.72 4.88
CA TYR A 166 2.06 -5.69 4.94
C TYR A 166 2.58 -5.66 3.51
N MET A 167 3.13 -4.52 3.04
CA MET A 167 3.56 -4.33 1.65
C MET A 167 5.07 -4.12 1.54
N HIS A 168 5.55 -4.08 0.29
CA HIS A 168 6.95 -3.90 -0.12
C HIS A 168 7.88 -4.98 0.41
N MET A 169 7.36 -6.20 0.60
CA MET A 169 8.12 -7.34 1.08
C MET A 169 9.21 -7.75 0.07
N GLU A 170 10.25 -8.43 0.56
CA GLU A 170 11.39 -8.92 -0.27
C GLU A 170 10.92 -9.93 -1.32
N ALA A 171 9.99 -10.81 -0.93
CA ALA A 171 9.39 -11.85 -1.76
C ALA A 171 7.98 -12.16 -1.24
N ALA A 172 7.31 -13.13 -1.86
CA ALA A 172 6.08 -13.69 -1.31
C ALA A 172 6.27 -14.10 0.16
N GLY A 173 5.28 -13.81 0.98
CA GLY A 173 5.30 -14.17 2.39
C GLY A 173 5.46 -15.68 2.59
N CYS A 174 6.01 -16.06 3.74
CA CYS A 174 6.20 -17.47 4.14
C CYS A 174 4.93 -18.13 4.69
N VAL A 175 3.76 -17.55 4.38
CA VAL A 175 2.41 -18.03 4.76
C VAL A 175 1.56 -18.16 3.50
N SER A 176 0.47 -18.91 3.56
CA SER A 176 -0.43 -19.13 2.42
C SER A 176 -1.79 -18.49 2.64
N ALA A 177 -2.45 -18.04 1.57
CA ALA A 177 -3.84 -17.60 1.64
C ALA A 177 -4.71 -18.72 2.22
N GLY A 178 -5.62 -18.36 3.14
CA GLY A 178 -6.42 -19.30 3.93
C GLY A 178 -5.73 -19.84 5.19
N GLN A 179 -4.42 -19.61 5.38
CA GLN A 179 -3.70 -20.04 6.57
C GLN A 179 -4.07 -19.20 7.79
N ALA A 180 -4.39 -19.86 8.91
CA ALA A 180 -4.47 -19.20 10.21
C ALA A 180 -3.06 -18.89 10.73
N VAL A 181 -2.89 -17.67 11.27
CA VAL A 181 -1.64 -17.19 11.86
C VAL A 181 -1.90 -16.66 13.27
N SER A 182 -0.93 -16.87 14.15
CA SER A 182 -0.94 -16.31 15.49
C SER A 182 -0.32 -14.91 15.50
N ALA A 183 -0.68 -14.08 16.47
CA ALA A 183 0.02 -12.83 16.73
C ALA A 183 1.52 -13.11 16.99
N GLY A 184 2.42 -12.34 16.38
CA GLY A 184 3.87 -12.56 16.46
C GLY A 184 4.40 -13.69 15.56
N GLN A 185 3.56 -14.35 14.76
CA GLN A 185 4.04 -15.34 13.79
C GLN A 185 4.78 -14.65 12.65
N LEU A 186 5.94 -15.20 12.25
CA LEU A 186 6.70 -14.74 11.08
C LEU A 186 5.85 -14.92 9.81
N ILE A 187 5.72 -13.85 9.02
CA ILE A 187 4.94 -13.85 7.76
C ILE A 187 5.77 -13.47 6.54
N GLY A 188 6.98 -12.95 6.73
CA GLY A 188 7.89 -12.60 5.64
C GLY A 188 8.99 -11.64 6.06
N TYR A 189 9.54 -10.90 5.11
CA TYR A 189 10.73 -10.06 5.31
C TYR A 189 10.59 -8.73 4.58
N VAL A 190 11.14 -7.67 5.19
CA VAL A 190 11.20 -6.32 4.62
C VAL A 190 12.00 -6.33 3.33
N GLY A 191 11.44 -5.70 2.31
CA GLY A 191 12.05 -5.52 1.00
C GLY A 191 11.91 -4.11 0.46
N LYS A 192 11.93 -4.02 -0.87
CA LYS A 192 11.76 -2.79 -1.65
C LYS A 192 10.98 -3.09 -2.94
N SER A 193 10.07 -4.05 -2.93
CA SER A 193 9.29 -4.42 -4.11
C SER A 193 8.14 -3.45 -4.37
N GLY A 194 7.69 -3.36 -5.63
CA GLY A 194 6.66 -2.40 -6.05
C GLY A 194 7.16 -0.95 -6.10
N ILE A 195 6.28 0.01 -5.83
CA ILE A 195 6.62 1.44 -5.81
C ILE A 195 7.16 1.82 -4.43
N ALA A 196 8.47 1.69 -4.24
CA ALA A 196 9.17 1.98 -2.99
C ALA A 196 10.47 2.74 -3.26
N THR A 197 10.76 3.80 -2.50
CA THR A 197 11.99 4.60 -2.64
C THR A 197 13.17 4.02 -1.86
N GLY A 198 12.92 3.20 -0.85
CA GLY A 198 13.93 2.58 0.02
C GLY A 198 13.39 1.29 0.66
N TYR A 199 14.24 0.59 1.41
CA TYR A 199 13.80 -0.55 2.21
C TYR A 199 12.94 -0.10 3.37
N HIS A 200 11.69 -0.56 3.42
CA HIS A 200 10.74 -0.30 4.49
C HIS A 200 9.61 -1.33 4.47
N LEU A 201 8.90 -1.44 5.57
CA LEU A 201 7.59 -2.07 5.63
C LEU A 201 6.53 -0.99 5.54
N HIS A 202 5.67 -1.04 4.53
CA HIS A 202 4.38 -0.34 4.58
C HIS A 202 3.41 -1.19 5.39
N PHE A 203 2.95 -0.65 6.52
CA PHE A 203 2.04 -1.31 7.43
C PHE A 203 0.70 -0.56 7.50
N GLY A 204 -0.37 -1.22 7.05
CA GLY A 204 -1.73 -0.70 7.06
C GLY A 204 -2.62 -1.46 8.03
N ILE A 205 -3.61 -0.77 8.58
CA ILE A 205 -4.76 -1.37 9.29
C ILE A 205 -6.02 -0.88 8.61
N ALA A 206 -6.96 -1.78 8.34
CA ALA A 206 -8.30 -1.44 7.88
C ALA A 206 -9.34 -1.97 8.87
N TYR A 207 -10.39 -1.19 9.08
CA TYR A 207 -11.58 -1.58 9.85
C TYR A 207 -12.82 -1.46 8.97
N ASN A 208 -13.57 -2.56 8.83
CA ASN A 208 -14.73 -2.66 7.93
C ASN A 208 -14.45 -2.13 6.51
N GLY A 209 -13.22 -2.42 5.99
CA GLY A 209 -12.76 -2.01 4.66
C GLY A 209 -12.21 -0.59 4.57
N ALA A 210 -12.32 0.26 5.60
CA ALA A 210 -11.73 1.60 5.63
C ALA A 210 -10.36 1.59 6.32
N TYR A 211 -9.35 2.19 5.69
CA TYR A 211 -8.03 2.33 6.31
C TYR A 211 -8.08 3.30 7.50
N VAL A 212 -7.48 2.87 8.61
CA VAL A 212 -7.38 3.63 9.86
C VAL A 212 -5.91 3.84 10.24
N ASN A 213 -5.63 4.87 11.04
CA ASN A 213 -4.26 5.16 11.47
C ASN A 213 -3.70 4.03 12.35
N PRO A 214 -2.66 3.29 11.90
CA PRO A 214 -2.09 2.19 12.69
C PRO A 214 -1.56 2.60 14.06
N CYS A 215 -1.09 3.85 14.22
CA CYS A 215 -0.58 4.36 15.49
C CYS A 215 -1.66 4.47 16.59
N ALA A 216 -2.94 4.39 16.24
CA ALA A 216 -4.03 4.34 17.22
C ALA A 216 -4.19 2.94 17.86
N TYR A 217 -3.61 1.92 17.27
CA TYR A 217 -3.77 0.52 17.67
C TYR A 217 -2.45 -0.12 18.09
N VAL A 218 -1.35 0.26 17.46
CA VAL A 218 -0.02 -0.33 17.66
C VAL A 218 0.94 0.74 18.18
N SER A 219 1.67 0.42 19.22
CA SER A 219 2.80 1.25 19.67
C SER A 219 3.97 1.09 18.68
N LEU A 220 4.10 2.05 17.77
CA LEU A 220 5.12 2.11 16.73
C LEU A 220 6.17 3.16 17.06
#